data_930a061fe9d814ab66c86c877d17739e
#
_entry.id   930a061fe9d814ab66c86c877d17739e
#
_cell.length_a   1.000
_cell.length_b   1.000
_cell.length_c   1.000
_cell.angle_alpha   90.00
_cell.angle_beta   90.00
_cell.angle_gamma   90.00
#
_symmetry.space_group_name_H-M   'P 1'
#
loop_
_entity.id
_entity.type
_entity.pdbx_description
1 polymer ?
#
loop_
_entity_poly.entity_id
_entity_poly.type
_entity_poly.pdbx_seq_one_letter_code
_entity_poly.pdbx_strand_id
1 'polypeptide(L)'
;ANNCDITISIDCDGQDDINAMDEMVQKYLDGAEVVYGVRSRRDTDTFFKRFTAEGFYRVMNFMGAETVFNHADYRLMSRRALEGLAQFREVNLFLRGIVPMIGYRTGTVEYERGERFAGESKYPLKKMLSFAMEGITSLSVKPIRYITGLGFLIFAVSILMLIYSIVRWATGATIIGWASVICSVWAIGGLILLSLGVIGEYIGKIYLETKGRPRFLLREVLEDAHGEKAD
;
A
#
# COMPACT_ATOMS: atom_id res chain seq x y z
N ALA A 1 -11.35 -3.96 24.13
CA ALA A 1 -9.96 -4.41 23.92
C ALA A 1 -9.07 -4.26 25.17
N ASN A 2 -9.57 -3.62 26.24
CA ASN A 2 -8.72 -3.29 27.39
C ASN A 2 -8.35 -4.49 28.31
N ASN A 3 -8.99 -5.65 28.13
CA ASN A 3 -8.81 -6.81 29.03
C ASN A 3 -8.37 -8.10 28.30
N CYS A 4 -7.81 -8.01 27.12
CA CYS A 4 -7.28 -9.17 26.38
C CYS A 4 -5.77 -9.07 26.21
N ASP A 5 -5.07 -10.20 26.23
CA ASP A 5 -3.62 -10.27 26.00
C ASP A 5 -3.28 -10.31 24.52
N ILE A 6 -4.18 -10.88 23.71
CA ILE A 6 -4.06 -11.01 22.25
C ILE A 6 -5.39 -10.70 21.58
N THR A 7 -5.31 -10.32 20.30
CA THR A 7 -6.46 -10.22 19.40
C THR A 7 -6.15 -10.94 18.11
N ILE A 8 -7.16 -11.61 17.55
CA ILE A 8 -7.07 -12.19 16.20
C ILE A 8 -8.11 -11.52 15.30
N SER A 9 -7.65 -10.96 14.19
CA SER A 9 -8.52 -10.42 13.14
C SER A 9 -8.64 -11.43 12.01
N ILE A 10 -9.86 -11.68 11.55
CA ILE A 10 -10.16 -12.62 10.46
C ILE A 10 -11.24 -12.02 9.57
N ASP A 11 -11.20 -12.31 8.26
CA ASP A 11 -12.25 -11.92 7.33
C ASP A 11 -13.54 -12.74 7.59
N CYS A 12 -14.69 -12.07 7.54
CA CYS A 12 -15.98 -12.73 7.82
C CYS A 12 -16.57 -13.51 6.63
N ASP A 13 -15.80 -13.71 5.55
CA ASP A 13 -16.26 -14.40 4.35
C ASP A 13 -16.13 -15.94 4.42
N GLY A 14 -15.65 -16.46 5.54
CA GLY A 14 -15.51 -17.90 5.82
C GLY A 14 -14.44 -18.61 4.98
N GLN A 15 -13.54 -17.86 4.35
CA GLN A 15 -12.49 -18.46 3.51
C GLN A 15 -11.21 -18.79 4.27
N ASP A 16 -10.95 -18.12 5.36
CA ASP A 16 -9.74 -18.31 6.16
C ASP A 16 -9.98 -19.44 7.18
N ASP A 17 -9.00 -20.33 7.33
CA ASP A 17 -9.10 -21.49 8.21
C ASP A 17 -9.03 -21.08 9.68
N ILE A 18 -10.12 -21.31 10.43
CA ILE A 18 -10.23 -21.00 11.85
C ILE A 18 -9.22 -21.81 12.68
N ASN A 19 -8.90 -23.06 12.26
CA ASN A 19 -8.00 -23.93 13.01
C ASN A 19 -6.55 -23.40 13.05
N ALA A 20 -6.19 -22.53 12.11
CA ALA A 20 -4.89 -21.85 12.13
C ALA A 20 -4.71 -20.92 13.35
N MET A 21 -5.80 -20.57 14.06
CA MET A 21 -5.72 -19.75 15.27
C MET A 21 -4.92 -20.43 16.38
N ASP A 22 -5.02 -21.75 16.54
CA ASP A 22 -4.30 -22.49 17.55
C ASP A 22 -2.79 -22.39 17.34
N GLU A 23 -2.34 -22.53 16.09
CA GLU A 23 -0.93 -22.37 15.75
C GLU A 23 -0.47 -20.90 15.91
N MET A 24 -1.33 -19.92 15.59
CA MET A 24 -1.03 -18.51 15.84
C MET A 24 -0.80 -18.24 17.33
N VAL A 25 -1.64 -18.80 18.20
CA VAL A 25 -1.50 -18.67 19.65
C VAL A 25 -0.20 -19.33 20.11
N GLN A 26 0.16 -20.50 19.57
CA GLN A 26 1.42 -21.15 19.90
C GLN A 26 2.62 -20.28 19.51
N LYS A 27 2.63 -19.68 18.33
CA LYS A 27 3.68 -18.74 17.89
C LYS A 27 3.78 -17.52 18.82
N TYR A 28 2.65 -17.04 19.33
CA TYR A 28 2.64 -15.97 20.33
C TYR A 28 3.29 -16.41 21.64
N LEU A 29 2.96 -17.62 22.13
CA LEU A 29 3.59 -18.19 23.34
C LEU A 29 5.10 -18.40 23.16
N ASP A 30 5.56 -18.67 21.93
CA ASP A 30 6.98 -18.76 21.56
C ASP A 30 7.65 -17.36 21.44
N GLY A 31 6.91 -16.28 21.73
CA GLY A 31 7.42 -14.92 21.83
C GLY A 31 7.24 -14.05 20.57
N ALA A 32 6.40 -14.44 19.61
CA ALA A 32 6.01 -13.56 18.52
C ALA A 32 4.93 -12.57 18.99
N GLU A 33 5.10 -11.29 18.72
CA GLU A 33 4.14 -10.22 19.07
C GLU A 33 3.07 -10.01 17.99
N VAL A 34 3.41 -10.34 16.74
CA VAL A 34 2.51 -10.30 15.59
C VAL A 34 2.66 -11.61 14.81
N VAL A 35 1.55 -12.31 14.55
CA VAL A 35 1.54 -13.52 13.74
C VAL A 35 0.64 -13.32 12.52
N TYR A 36 1.20 -13.48 11.33
CA TYR A 36 0.48 -13.36 10.07
C TYR A 36 -0.01 -14.71 9.57
N GLY A 37 -1.28 -14.80 9.21
CA GLY A 37 -1.80 -15.88 8.39
C GLY A 37 -1.37 -15.71 6.95
N VAL A 38 -0.64 -16.67 6.41
CA VAL A 38 -0.16 -16.67 5.02
C VAL A 38 -0.84 -17.80 4.26
N ARG A 39 -1.38 -17.49 3.09
CA ARG A 39 -2.06 -18.49 2.26
C ARG A 39 -1.04 -19.39 1.58
N SER A 40 -1.08 -20.69 1.89
CA SER A 40 -0.08 -21.67 1.47
C SER A 40 -0.08 -22.01 -0.01
N ARG A 41 -1.23 -21.95 -0.73
CA ARG A 41 -1.32 -22.34 -2.15
C ARG A 41 -2.29 -21.48 -2.95
N ARG A 42 -1.84 -21.14 -4.17
CA ARG A 42 -2.65 -20.58 -5.28
C ARG A 42 -2.66 -21.57 -6.46
N ASP A 43 -2.97 -22.83 -6.24
CA ASP A 43 -2.94 -23.83 -7.30
C ASP A 43 -4.05 -23.63 -8.37
N THR A 44 -5.03 -22.79 -8.11
CA THR A 44 -6.13 -22.45 -9.03
C THR A 44 -5.91 -21.18 -9.85
N ASP A 45 -4.82 -20.44 -9.64
CA ASP A 45 -4.60 -19.19 -10.37
C ASP A 45 -3.94 -19.45 -11.74
N THR A 46 -4.59 -18.95 -12.80
CA THR A 46 -4.08 -18.95 -14.17
C THR A 46 -2.69 -18.27 -14.19
N PHE A 47 -1.77 -18.78 -15.02
CA PHE A 47 -0.40 -18.24 -15.20
C PHE A 47 -0.37 -16.71 -15.35
N PHE A 48 -1.33 -16.14 -16.07
CA PHE A 48 -1.48 -14.70 -16.25
C PHE A 48 -1.79 -13.95 -14.94
N LYS A 49 -2.66 -14.50 -14.07
CA LYS A 49 -2.98 -13.91 -12.76
C LYS A 49 -1.78 -13.94 -11.83
N ARG A 50 -1.02 -15.02 -11.84
CA ARG A 50 0.20 -15.16 -11.04
C ARG A 50 1.27 -14.16 -11.47
N PHE A 51 1.52 -14.05 -12.79
CA PHE A 51 2.47 -13.09 -13.35
C PHE A 51 2.10 -11.64 -13.05
N THR A 52 0.82 -11.28 -13.19
CA THR A 52 0.35 -9.92 -12.87
C THR A 52 0.43 -9.61 -11.38
N ALA A 53 0.14 -10.59 -10.50
CA ALA A 53 0.26 -10.42 -9.06
C ALA A 53 1.73 -10.25 -8.63
N GLU A 54 2.66 -11.08 -9.15
CA GLU A 54 4.09 -10.93 -8.87
C GLU A 54 4.63 -9.58 -9.36
N GLY A 55 4.25 -9.18 -10.58
CA GLY A 55 4.59 -7.86 -11.13
C GLY A 55 4.08 -6.72 -10.25
N PHE A 56 2.85 -6.83 -9.77
CA PHE A 56 2.25 -5.87 -8.85
C PHE A 56 3.06 -5.74 -7.54
N TYR A 57 3.39 -6.84 -6.87
CA TYR A 57 4.17 -6.79 -5.64
C TYR A 57 5.60 -6.27 -5.87
N ARG A 58 6.23 -6.61 -7.01
CA ARG A 58 7.55 -6.05 -7.37
C ARG A 58 7.50 -4.53 -7.54
N VAL A 59 6.48 -4.01 -8.22
CA VAL A 59 6.27 -2.56 -8.37
C VAL A 59 6.02 -1.90 -7.02
N MET A 60 5.18 -2.49 -6.16
CA MET A 60 4.93 -1.99 -4.81
C MET A 60 6.23 -1.88 -4.00
N ASN A 61 7.01 -2.94 -3.95
CA ASN A 61 8.29 -2.97 -3.22
C ASN A 61 9.31 -1.98 -3.82
N PHE A 62 9.43 -1.92 -5.16
CA PHE A 62 10.30 -0.95 -5.84
C PHE A 62 9.90 0.48 -5.50
N MET A 63 8.61 0.76 -5.45
CA MET A 63 8.06 2.06 -5.07
C MET A 63 8.13 2.33 -3.56
N GLY A 64 8.61 1.36 -2.74
CA GLY A 64 8.86 1.52 -1.31
C GLY A 64 7.68 1.25 -0.40
N ALA A 65 6.63 0.63 -0.92
CA ALA A 65 5.55 0.07 -0.12
C ALA A 65 5.92 -1.37 0.27
N GLU A 66 6.70 -1.53 1.35
CA GLU A 66 7.06 -2.85 1.86
C GLU A 66 5.82 -3.50 2.46
N THR A 67 5.35 -4.55 1.80
CA THR A 67 4.22 -5.36 2.28
C THR A 67 4.66 -6.81 2.41
N VAL A 68 4.20 -7.49 3.47
CA VAL A 68 4.46 -8.92 3.61
C VAL A 68 3.76 -9.67 2.46
N PHE A 69 4.53 -10.46 1.72
CA PHE A 69 4.02 -11.18 0.56
C PHE A 69 2.89 -12.14 0.94
N ASN A 70 1.78 -12.09 0.21
CA ASN A 70 0.65 -13.03 0.31
C ASN A 70 -0.05 -13.13 1.69
N HIS A 71 0.16 -12.16 2.63
CA HIS A 71 -0.57 -12.17 3.88
C HIS A 71 -2.01 -11.66 3.68
N ALA A 72 -2.93 -12.31 4.36
CA ALA A 72 -4.31 -11.86 4.50
C ALA A 72 -4.41 -10.81 5.63
N ASP A 73 -5.61 -10.23 5.82
CA ASP A 73 -5.92 -9.44 7.02
C ASP A 73 -6.13 -10.35 8.25
N TYR A 74 -5.88 -11.65 8.09
CA TYR A 74 -5.85 -12.67 9.14
C TYR A 74 -4.53 -12.56 9.92
N ARG A 75 -4.61 -12.04 11.13
CA ARG A 75 -3.43 -11.83 11.98
C ARG A 75 -3.77 -11.86 13.46
N LEU A 76 -2.85 -12.38 14.25
CA LEU A 76 -2.82 -12.23 15.69
C LEU A 76 -1.91 -11.07 16.07
N MET A 77 -2.33 -10.26 17.02
CA MET A 77 -1.53 -9.18 17.60
C MET A 77 -1.60 -9.24 19.12
N SER A 78 -0.45 -9.12 19.77
CA SER A 78 -0.38 -8.98 21.24
C SER A 78 -0.93 -7.62 21.67
N ARG A 79 -1.23 -7.49 22.97
CA ARG A 79 -1.59 -6.18 23.57
C ARG A 79 -0.52 -5.13 23.29
N ARG A 80 0.75 -5.48 23.47
CA ARG A 80 1.87 -4.59 23.20
C ARG A 80 1.91 -4.13 21.74
N ALA A 81 1.67 -5.03 20.80
CA ALA A 81 1.60 -4.70 19.38
C ALA A 81 0.42 -3.78 19.05
N LEU A 82 -0.74 -3.98 19.71
CA LEU A 82 -1.91 -3.11 19.57
C LEU A 82 -1.66 -1.72 20.14
N GLU A 83 -1.00 -1.62 21.31
CA GLU A 83 -0.61 -0.34 21.91
C GLU A 83 0.39 0.41 21.02
N GLY A 84 1.33 -0.32 20.39
CA GLY A 84 2.21 0.22 19.37
C GLY A 84 1.45 0.75 18.16
N LEU A 85 0.50 -0.04 17.63
CA LEU A 85 -0.34 0.36 16.52
C LEU A 85 -1.23 1.57 16.85
N ALA A 86 -1.72 1.68 18.06
CA ALA A 86 -2.54 2.80 18.52
C ALA A 86 -1.82 4.16 18.51
N GLN A 87 -0.49 4.16 18.46
CA GLN A 87 0.31 5.39 18.33
C GLN A 87 0.26 5.98 16.92
N PHE A 88 -0.06 5.15 15.90
CA PHE A 88 -0.26 5.59 14.53
C PHE A 88 -1.63 6.26 14.39
N ARG A 89 -1.64 7.58 14.33
CA ARG A 89 -2.87 8.39 14.30
C ARG A 89 -3.32 8.76 12.89
N GLU A 90 -2.69 8.20 11.88
CA GLU A 90 -2.98 8.46 10.48
C GLU A 90 -4.46 8.18 10.16
N VAL A 91 -5.10 9.09 9.42
CA VAL A 91 -6.50 8.92 8.97
C VAL A 91 -6.59 7.77 7.96
N ASN A 92 -5.57 7.64 7.10
CA ASN A 92 -5.48 6.60 6.10
C ASN A 92 -4.55 5.47 6.55
N LEU A 93 -5.04 4.62 7.47
CA LEU A 93 -4.29 3.45 7.94
C LEU A 93 -4.26 2.34 6.87
N PHE A 94 -3.18 2.25 6.15
CA PHE A 94 -2.88 1.08 5.32
C PHE A 94 -2.26 -0.02 6.21
N LEU A 95 -3.12 -0.75 6.92
CA LEU A 95 -2.71 -1.72 7.97
C LEU A 95 -1.70 -2.76 7.49
N ARG A 96 -1.78 -3.17 6.21
CA ARG A 96 -0.82 -4.13 5.62
C ARG A 96 0.61 -3.61 5.56
N GLY A 97 0.79 -2.29 5.54
CA GLY A 97 2.11 -1.68 5.57
C GLY A 97 2.52 -1.19 6.96
N ILE A 98 1.55 -0.69 7.76
CA ILE A 98 1.83 -0.08 9.07
C ILE A 98 2.19 -1.15 10.11
N VAL A 99 1.48 -2.30 10.13
CA VAL A 99 1.75 -3.35 11.12
C VAL A 99 3.19 -3.86 11.06
N PRO A 100 3.80 -4.13 9.89
CA PRO A 100 5.24 -4.46 9.82
C PRO A 100 6.16 -3.34 10.32
N MET A 101 5.78 -2.07 10.17
CA MET A 101 6.58 -0.91 10.62
C MET A 101 6.68 -0.79 12.13
N ILE A 102 5.81 -1.45 12.92
CA ILE A 102 5.89 -1.48 14.37
C ILE A 102 7.21 -2.14 14.83
N GLY A 103 7.78 -3.05 14.02
CA GLY A 103 9.11 -3.61 14.21
C GLY A 103 9.23 -4.64 15.34
N TYR A 104 8.11 -5.18 15.83
CA TYR A 104 8.15 -6.27 16.83
C TYR A 104 8.41 -7.63 16.19
N ARG A 105 8.76 -8.62 17.02
CA ARG A 105 9.01 -9.99 16.57
C ARG A 105 7.77 -10.56 15.90
N THR A 106 7.91 -11.00 14.65
CA THR A 106 6.82 -11.54 13.83
C THR A 106 6.95 -13.05 13.68
N GLY A 107 5.81 -13.72 13.53
CA GLY A 107 5.69 -15.10 13.11
C GLY A 107 4.76 -15.23 11.91
N THR A 108 4.81 -16.38 11.24
CA THR A 108 3.89 -16.70 10.13
C THR A 108 3.29 -18.08 10.37
N VAL A 109 2.01 -18.23 10.04
CA VAL A 109 1.28 -19.50 10.01
C VAL A 109 0.70 -19.67 8.63
N GLU A 110 1.01 -20.78 7.98
CA GLU A 110 0.47 -21.10 6.67
C GLU A 110 -0.87 -21.81 6.81
N TYR A 111 -1.86 -21.42 6.03
CA TYR A 111 -3.17 -22.08 6.00
C TYR A 111 -3.69 -22.20 4.57
N GLU A 112 -4.56 -23.20 4.35
CA GLU A 112 -5.24 -23.37 3.08
C GLU A 112 -6.50 -22.52 3.04
N ARG A 113 -6.69 -21.80 1.93
CA ARG A 113 -7.87 -20.98 1.74
C ARG A 113 -9.04 -21.83 1.25
N GLY A 114 -10.13 -21.83 2.01
CA GLY A 114 -11.40 -22.48 1.62
C GLY A 114 -12.08 -21.78 0.45
N GLU A 115 -13.06 -22.46 -0.15
CA GLU A 115 -13.95 -21.85 -1.12
C GLU A 115 -14.85 -20.80 -0.44
N ARG A 116 -15.21 -19.77 -1.19
CA ARG A 116 -16.06 -18.70 -0.68
C ARG A 116 -17.47 -19.22 -0.43
N PHE A 117 -17.99 -19.04 0.78
CA PHE A 117 -19.32 -19.50 1.14
C PHE A 117 -20.44 -18.76 0.37
N ALA A 118 -20.24 -17.48 0.01
CA ALA A 118 -21.18 -16.68 -0.78
C ALA A 118 -20.49 -15.52 -1.51
N GLY A 119 -21.00 -15.18 -2.68
CA GLY A 119 -20.62 -14.01 -3.47
C GLY A 119 -19.53 -14.26 -4.53
N GLU A 120 -19.61 -13.50 -5.63
CA GLU A 120 -18.62 -13.53 -6.71
C GLU A 120 -17.52 -12.49 -6.50
N SER A 121 -16.26 -12.92 -6.60
CA SER A 121 -15.12 -12.02 -6.54
C SER A 121 -14.88 -11.36 -7.90
N LYS A 122 -15.54 -10.25 -8.18
CA LYS A 122 -15.18 -9.38 -9.30
C LYS A 122 -14.26 -8.27 -8.78
N TYR A 123 -12.95 -8.53 -8.76
CA TYR A 123 -11.96 -7.47 -8.56
C TYR A 123 -11.53 -6.93 -9.93
N PRO A 124 -12.14 -5.85 -10.44
CA PRO A 124 -11.73 -5.26 -11.70
C PRO A 124 -10.32 -4.66 -11.55
N LEU A 125 -9.52 -4.74 -12.62
CA LEU A 125 -8.15 -4.20 -12.68
C LEU A 125 -8.07 -2.75 -12.17
N LYS A 126 -9.13 -1.95 -12.40
CA LYS A 126 -9.23 -0.57 -11.91
C LYS A 126 -9.17 -0.49 -10.37
N LYS A 127 -9.83 -1.39 -9.65
CA LYS A 127 -9.79 -1.43 -8.17
C LYS A 127 -8.41 -1.85 -7.67
N MET A 128 -7.78 -2.80 -8.36
CA MET A 128 -6.43 -3.27 -8.01
C MET A 128 -5.39 -2.15 -8.21
N LEU A 129 -5.50 -1.38 -9.30
CA LEU A 129 -4.62 -0.24 -9.57
C LEU A 129 -4.85 0.89 -8.55
N SER A 130 -6.10 1.20 -8.22
CA SER A 130 -6.44 2.19 -7.18
C SER A 130 -5.85 1.80 -5.84
N PHE A 131 -5.98 0.53 -5.44
CA PHE A 131 -5.41 0.01 -4.19
C PHE A 131 -3.87 0.09 -4.17
N ALA A 132 -3.22 -0.18 -5.34
CA ALA A 132 -1.78 0.00 -5.48
C ALA A 132 -1.35 1.44 -5.27
N MET A 133 -2.02 2.36 -5.97
CA MET A 133 -1.73 3.80 -5.85
C MET A 133 -1.92 4.29 -4.42
N GLU A 134 -2.99 3.87 -3.76
CA GLU A 134 -3.25 4.20 -2.37
C GLU A 134 -2.16 3.66 -1.44
N GLY A 135 -1.77 2.40 -1.58
CA GLY A 135 -0.69 1.80 -0.79
C GLY A 135 0.65 2.48 -1.00
N ILE A 136 1.03 2.73 -2.27
CA ILE A 136 2.30 3.39 -2.62
C ILE A 136 2.34 4.80 -2.05
N THR A 137 1.29 5.60 -2.27
CA THR A 137 1.27 7.01 -1.85
C THR A 137 1.06 7.19 -0.36
N SER A 138 0.55 6.17 0.36
CA SER A 138 0.44 6.18 1.82
C SER A 138 1.75 5.82 2.52
N LEU A 139 2.56 4.93 1.92
CA LEU A 139 3.75 4.38 2.58
C LEU A 139 5.07 4.95 2.04
N SER A 140 5.06 5.62 0.89
CA SER A 140 6.30 5.99 0.21
C SER A 140 6.23 7.34 -0.49
N VAL A 141 7.32 8.08 -0.41
CA VAL A 141 7.57 9.31 -1.19
C VAL A 141 8.42 9.05 -2.44
N LYS A 142 8.78 7.78 -2.73
CA LYS A 142 9.60 7.44 -3.90
C LYS A 142 9.00 7.90 -5.24
N PRO A 143 7.68 7.83 -5.49
CA PRO A 143 7.10 8.34 -6.72
C PRO A 143 7.47 9.80 -7.01
N ILE A 144 7.43 10.66 -6.00
CA ILE A 144 7.81 12.08 -6.15
C ILE A 144 9.30 12.18 -6.53
N ARG A 145 10.17 11.40 -5.88
CA ARG A 145 11.61 11.41 -6.18
C ARG A 145 11.91 10.95 -7.60
N TYR A 146 11.21 9.93 -8.12
CA TYR A 146 11.38 9.48 -9.51
C TYR A 146 10.91 10.53 -10.51
N ILE A 147 9.80 11.20 -10.23
CA ILE A 147 9.32 12.30 -11.09
C ILE A 147 10.33 13.45 -11.10
N THR A 148 10.87 13.81 -9.93
CA THR A 148 11.91 14.84 -9.82
C THR A 148 13.17 14.45 -10.61
N GLY A 149 13.62 13.19 -10.48
CA GLY A 149 14.76 12.67 -11.24
C GLY A 149 14.54 12.70 -12.75
N LEU A 150 13.34 12.30 -13.20
CA LEU A 150 12.95 12.36 -14.60
C LEU A 150 12.90 13.82 -15.12
N GLY A 151 12.34 14.73 -14.33
CA GLY A 151 12.33 16.16 -14.64
C GLY A 151 13.73 16.73 -14.79
N PHE A 152 14.65 16.38 -13.91
CA PHE A 152 16.06 16.77 -14.00
C PHE A 152 16.74 16.22 -15.26
N LEU A 153 16.47 14.95 -15.62
CA LEU A 153 17.00 14.35 -16.85
C LEU A 153 16.51 15.09 -18.10
N ILE A 154 15.21 15.38 -18.18
CA ILE A 154 14.61 16.11 -19.30
C ILE A 154 15.19 17.52 -19.37
N PHE A 155 15.37 18.18 -18.24
CA PHE A 155 15.99 19.50 -18.17
C PHE A 155 17.42 19.49 -18.72
N ALA A 156 18.24 18.51 -18.32
CA ALA A 156 19.61 18.34 -18.81
C ALA A 156 19.64 18.11 -20.33
N VAL A 157 18.77 17.24 -20.85
CA VAL A 157 18.63 17.00 -22.30
C VAL A 157 18.19 18.28 -23.03
N SER A 158 17.28 19.04 -22.45
CA SER A 158 16.81 20.32 -23.03
C SER A 158 17.95 21.34 -23.17
N ILE A 159 18.83 21.42 -22.15
CA ILE A 159 20.01 22.31 -22.23
C ILE A 159 20.95 21.84 -23.35
N LEU A 160 21.22 20.55 -23.50
CA LEU A 160 22.07 20.03 -24.56
C LEU A 160 21.46 20.34 -25.96
N MET A 161 20.15 20.19 -26.10
CA MET A 161 19.44 20.50 -27.35
C MET A 161 19.45 22.01 -27.63
N LEU A 162 19.38 22.85 -26.61
CA LEU A 162 19.49 24.31 -26.78
C LEU A 162 20.89 24.67 -27.27
N ILE A 163 21.95 24.15 -26.67
CA ILE A 163 23.34 24.37 -27.12
C ILE A 163 23.52 23.91 -28.56
N TYR A 164 23.02 22.70 -28.88
CA TYR A 164 23.07 22.16 -30.24
C TYR A 164 22.36 23.11 -31.25
N SER A 165 21.20 23.62 -30.89
CA SER A 165 20.43 24.56 -31.76
C SER A 165 21.18 25.87 -31.99
N ILE A 166 21.82 26.42 -30.94
CA ILE A 166 22.60 27.67 -31.07
C ILE A 166 23.82 27.46 -31.98
N VAL A 167 24.53 26.34 -31.82
CA VAL A 167 25.68 25.99 -32.67
C VAL A 167 25.24 25.84 -34.12
N ARG A 168 24.16 25.15 -34.39
CA ARG A 168 23.59 24.97 -35.74
C ARG A 168 23.16 26.29 -36.38
N TRP A 169 22.57 27.18 -35.60
CA TRP A 169 22.19 28.53 -36.08
C TRP A 169 23.44 29.33 -36.41
N ALA A 170 24.46 29.33 -35.57
CA ALA A 170 25.73 30.04 -35.81
C ALA A 170 26.50 29.52 -37.03
N THR A 171 26.34 28.27 -37.41
CA THR A 171 26.95 27.64 -38.60
C THR A 171 26.10 27.78 -39.85
N GLY A 172 25.00 28.58 -39.83
CA GLY A 172 24.14 28.86 -41.00
C GLY A 172 23.26 27.68 -41.44
N ALA A 173 23.17 26.60 -40.66
CA ALA A 173 22.30 25.47 -40.96
C ALA A 173 20.93 25.64 -40.30
N THR A 174 19.94 26.08 -41.11
CA THR A 174 18.56 26.20 -40.67
C THR A 174 17.94 24.88 -40.34
N ILE A 175 17.29 24.74 -39.15
CA ILE A 175 16.57 23.55 -38.73
C ILE A 175 15.10 23.70 -39.12
N ILE A 176 14.64 22.86 -40.06
CA ILE A 176 13.22 22.71 -40.38
C ILE A 176 12.61 21.81 -39.29
N GLY A 177 11.79 22.35 -38.38
CA GLY A 177 11.37 21.53 -37.19
C GLY A 177 10.08 21.97 -36.50
N TRP A 178 9.10 22.62 -37.22
CA TRP A 178 7.85 23.03 -36.60
C TRP A 178 7.09 21.90 -35.89
N ALA A 179 6.99 20.76 -36.56
CA ALA A 179 6.31 19.57 -35.97
C ALA A 179 7.03 19.03 -34.73
N SER A 180 8.36 19.00 -34.70
CA SER A 180 9.11 18.55 -33.54
C SER A 180 8.98 19.48 -32.34
N VAL A 181 8.88 20.80 -32.58
CA VAL A 181 8.66 21.77 -31.50
C VAL A 181 7.28 21.59 -30.88
N ILE A 182 6.24 21.45 -31.68
CA ILE A 182 4.88 21.22 -31.18
C ILE A 182 4.82 19.90 -30.38
N CYS A 183 5.35 18.79 -30.91
CA CYS A 183 5.39 17.51 -30.19
C CYS A 183 6.14 17.63 -28.85
N SER A 184 7.26 18.35 -28.81
CA SER A 184 8.03 18.57 -27.59
C SER A 184 7.23 19.38 -26.55
N VAL A 185 6.53 20.43 -26.97
CA VAL A 185 5.70 21.26 -26.08
C VAL A 185 4.56 20.42 -25.46
N TRP A 186 3.87 19.62 -26.28
CA TRP A 186 2.80 18.74 -25.79
C TRP A 186 3.33 17.64 -24.83
N ALA A 187 4.49 17.05 -25.17
CA ALA A 187 5.11 16.03 -24.32
C ALA A 187 5.53 16.61 -22.96
N ILE A 188 6.18 17.77 -22.95
CA ILE A 188 6.58 18.45 -21.71
C ILE A 188 5.35 18.90 -20.92
N GLY A 189 4.35 19.49 -21.57
CA GLY A 189 3.09 19.89 -20.95
C GLY A 189 2.37 18.70 -20.29
N GLY A 190 2.28 17.58 -20.98
CA GLY A 190 1.71 16.34 -20.45
C GLY A 190 2.48 15.82 -19.23
N LEU A 191 3.83 15.85 -19.26
CA LEU A 191 4.66 15.44 -18.13
C LEU A 191 4.49 16.36 -16.91
N ILE A 192 4.38 17.68 -17.13
CA ILE A 192 4.12 18.64 -16.05
C ILE A 192 2.76 18.37 -15.42
N LEU A 193 1.69 18.15 -16.20
CA LEU A 193 0.37 17.81 -15.68
C LEU A 193 0.36 16.52 -14.89
N LEU A 194 1.06 15.49 -15.38
CA LEU A 194 1.22 14.22 -14.65
C LEU A 194 1.93 14.42 -13.32
N SER A 195 3.01 15.20 -13.30
CA SER A 195 3.78 15.51 -12.08
C SER A 195 2.92 16.28 -11.07
N LEU A 196 2.15 17.26 -11.52
CA LEU A 196 1.20 17.99 -10.67
C LEU A 196 0.09 17.09 -10.14
N GLY A 197 -0.39 16.13 -10.94
CA GLY A 197 -1.36 15.13 -10.49
C GLY A 197 -0.84 14.28 -9.34
N VAL A 198 0.39 13.77 -9.45
CA VAL A 198 1.01 13.00 -8.37
C VAL A 198 1.23 13.85 -7.11
N ILE A 199 1.74 15.07 -7.26
CA ILE A 199 1.90 16.00 -6.14
C ILE A 199 0.54 16.30 -5.49
N GLY A 200 -0.50 16.50 -6.29
CA GLY A 200 -1.87 16.73 -5.83
C GLY A 200 -2.40 15.58 -4.98
N GLU A 201 -2.09 14.33 -5.33
CA GLU A 201 -2.45 13.14 -4.54
C GLU A 201 -1.84 13.18 -3.13
N TYR A 202 -0.55 13.53 -3.01
CA TYR A 202 0.10 13.67 -1.71
C TYR A 202 -0.44 14.85 -0.91
N ILE A 203 -0.68 15.99 -1.55
CA ILE A 203 -1.31 17.15 -0.91
C ILE A 203 -2.70 16.77 -0.40
N GLY A 204 -3.47 16.04 -1.18
CA GLY A 204 -4.79 15.54 -0.78
C GLY A 204 -4.72 14.67 0.49
N LYS A 205 -3.73 13.78 0.59
CA LYS A 205 -3.50 12.96 1.79
C LYS A 205 -3.09 13.81 3.01
N ILE A 206 -2.15 14.73 2.84
CA ILE A 206 -1.75 15.68 3.89
C ILE A 206 -2.96 16.48 4.39
N TYR A 207 -3.82 16.94 3.48
CA TYR A 207 -5.03 17.66 3.82
C TYR A 207 -6.00 16.83 4.67
N LEU A 208 -6.18 15.54 4.36
CA LEU A 208 -7.02 14.64 5.16
C LEU A 208 -6.42 14.41 6.56
N GLU A 209 -5.10 14.20 6.64
CA GLU A 209 -4.38 14.04 7.91
C GLU A 209 -4.46 15.31 8.77
N THR A 210 -4.26 16.47 8.17
CA THR A 210 -4.30 17.77 8.90
C THR A 210 -5.68 18.07 9.47
N LYS A 211 -6.76 17.58 8.84
CA LYS A 211 -8.12 17.74 9.37
C LYS A 211 -8.38 16.94 10.65
N GLY A 212 -7.65 15.86 10.90
CA GLY A 212 -7.77 15.04 12.11
C GLY A 212 -9.20 14.57 12.41
N ARG A 213 -10.02 14.34 11.38
CA ARG A 213 -11.41 13.91 11.57
C ARG A 213 -11.47 12.51 12.17
N PRO A 214 -12.35 12.27 13.18
CA PRO A 214 -12.52 10.93 13.72
C PRO A 214 -13.02 9.98 12.61
N ARG A 215 -12.50 8.76 12.59
CA ARG A 215 -12.88 7.73 11.59
C ARG A 215 -14.30 7.23 11.80
N PHE A 216 -14.76 7.22 13.03
CA PHE A 216 -16.09 6.81 13.44
C PHE A 216 -16.48 7.52 14.73
N LEU A 217 -17.76 7.62 14.96
CA LEU A 217 -18.34 8.06 16.22
C LEU A 217 -19.10 6.89 16.82
N LEU A 218 -18.76 6.52 18.05
CA LEU A 218 -19.50 5.49 18.78
C LEU A 218 -20.86 6.06 19.15
N ARG A 219 -21.91 5.36 18.77
CA ARG A 219 -23.27 5.67 19.20
C ARG A 219 -23.52 5.16 20.61
N GLU A 220 -23.06 3.97 20.90
CA GLU A 220 -23.30 3.26 22.14
C GLU A 220 -22.22 2.23 22.36
N VAL A 221 -21.79 2.02 23.58
CA VAL A 221 -20.91 0.94 23.99
C VAL A 221 -21.77 -0.02 24.80
N LEU A 222 -22.01 -1.21 24.25
CA LEU A 222 -22.67 -2.29 24.96
C LEU A 222 -21.60 -3.02 25.77
N GLU A 223 -21.61 -2.85 27.09
CA GLU A 223 -20.79 -3.63 28.02
C GLU A 223 -21.67 -4.73 28.59
N ASP A 224 -21.21 -5.98 28.54
CA ASP A 224 -21.87 -7.07 29.25
C ASP A 224 -21.85 -6.76 30.75
N ALA A 225 -23.01 -6.68 31.36
CA ALA A 225 -23.18 -6.43 32.78
C ALA A 225 -22.70 -7.57 33.71
N HIS A 226 -21.91 -8.51 33.17
CA HIS A 226 -21.34 -9.65 33.90
C HIS A 226 -19.94 -9.39 34.46
N GLY A 227 -19.78 -8.20 35.06
CA GLY A 227 -18.62 -7.86 35.89
C GLY A 227 -18.96 -7.76 37.38
N GLU A 228 -20.03 -8.40 37.84
CA GLU A 228 -20.31 -8.48 39.26
C GLU A 228 -19.46 -9.61 39.87
N LYS A 229 -18.57 -9.19 40.75
CA LYS A 229 -17.64 -10.00 41.52
C LYS A 229 -18.40 -11.16 42.18
N ALA A 230 -17.97 -12.39 41.88
CA ALA A 230 -18.15 -13.47 42.85
C ALA A 230 -17.13 -13.22 43.98
N ASP A 231 -17.65 -12.86 45.14
CA ASP A 231 -16.96 -12.83 46.43
C ASP A 231 -16.46 -14.26 46.82
#